data_d12843376d78ed4c4535c8ee9013fb9d
#
_entry.id   d12843376d78ed4c4535c8ee9013fb9d
#
_cell.length_a   1.000
_cell.length_b   1.000
_cell.length_c   1.000
_cell.angle_alpha   90.00
_cell.angle_beta   90.00
_cell.angle_gamma   90.00
#
_symmetry.space_group_name_H-M   'P 1'
#
loop_
_entity.id
_entity.type
_entity.pdbx_description
1 polymer ?
#
loop_
_entity_poly.entity_id
_entity_poly.type
_entity_poly.pdbx_seq_one_letter_code
_entity_poly.pdbx_strand_id
1 'polypeptide(L)'
;KMIVNISSDGGSIQRNNFGNFYIYRTSKTALNAITKNMAIDLLKSNNIVVFAIHPGEVKSKLNPGGALGADKCANLIVKLIVNKGKDLNGKFVDLLNNEIPW
;
A
#
# COMPACT_ATOMS: atom_id res chain seq x y z
N LYS A 1 16.67 3.03 5.37
CA LYS A 1 15.41 3.74 5.67
C LYS A 1 14.33 3.35 4.69
N MET A 2 13.09 3.54 5.10
CA MET A 2 11.95 3.03 4.38
C MET A 2 10.75 3.96 4.55
N ILE A 3 10.00 4.17 3.46
CA ILE A 3 8.72 4.87 3.48
C ILE A 3 7.66 3.88 3.03
N VAL A 4 6.64 3.69 3.85
CA VAL A 4 5.52 2.79 3.56
C VAL A 4 4.25 3.61 3.44
N ASN A 5 3.68 3.68 2.26
CA ASN A 5 2.43 4.39 2.01
C ASN A 5 1.24 3.44 2.16
N ILE A 6 0.32 3.77 3.05
CA ILE A 6 -0.89 2.98 3.26
C ILE A 6 -1.90 3.35 2.18
N SER A 7 -1.98 2.50 1.18
CA SER A 7 -2.88 2.65 0.05
C SER A 7 -4.13 1.77 0.20
N SER A 8 -4.74 1.41 -0.89
CA SER A 8 -5.91 0.54 -0.98
C SER A 8 -5.92 -0.14 -2.34
N ASP A 9 -6.47 -1.34 -2.41
CA ASP A 9 -6.76 -1.99 -3.71
C ASP A 9 -7.67 -1.13 -4.59
N GLY A 10 -8.48 -0.26 -3.97
CA GLY A 10 -9.25 0.77 -4.68
C GLY A 10 -8.41 1.74 -5.50
N GLY A 11 -7.11 1.84 -5.22
CA GLY A 11 -6.15 2.62 -6.01
C GLY A 11 -5.63 1.91 -7.25
N SER A 12 -5.95 0.63 -7.43
CA SER A 12 -5.57 -0.12 -8.64
C SER A 12 -6.53 0.18 -9.78
N ILE A 13 -6.03 0.80 -10.83
CA ILE A 13 -6.81 1.05 -12.04
C ILE A 13 -7.16 -0.27 -12.73
N GLN A 14 -6.19 -1.18 -12.79
CA GLN A 14 -6.35 -2.46 -13.48
C GLN A 14 -7.40 -3.37 -12.82
N ARG A 15 -7.49 -3.34 -11.48
CA ARG A 15 -8.46 -4.16 -10.73
C ARG A 15 -9.86 -3.55 -10.65
N ASN A 16 -10.05 -2.33 -11.12
CA ASN A 16 -11.31 -1.63 -11.00
C ASN A 16 -12.34 -2.16 -12.00
N ASN A 17 -13.28 -2.96 -11.49
CA ASN A 17 -14.42 -3.50 -12.23
C ASN A 17 -15.76 -2.86 -11.84
N PHE A 18 -15.76 -2.04 -10.79
CA PHE A 18 -17.00 -1.51 -10.21
C PHE A 18 -17.28 -0.06 -10.58
N GLY A 19 -16.24 0.73 -10.88
CA GLY A 19 -16.40 2.17 -10.89
C GLY A 19 -16.72 2.70 -9.50
N ASN A 20 -17.49 3.79 -9.41
CA ASN A 20 -17.91 4.40 -8.16
C ASN A 20 -16.71 4.88 -7.28
N PHE A 21 -16.99 5.53 -6.17
CA PHE A 21 -15.98 6.03 -5.22
C PHE A 21 -14.88 6.87 -5.89
N TYR A 22 -15.27 7.80 -6.77
CA TYR A 22 -14.34 8.54 -7.63
C TYR A 22 -13.23 9.24 -6.84
N ILE A 23 -13.58 9.97 -5.80
CA ILE A 23 -12.62 10.74 -5.01
C ILE A 23 -11.66 9.81 -4.27
N TYR A 24 -12.19 8.79 -3.59
CA TYR A 24 -11.38 7.82 -2.85
C TYR A 24 -10.43 7.06 -3.77
N ARG A 25 -10.94 6.48 -4.84
CA ARG A 25 -10.13 5.72 -5.80
C ARG A 25 -9.04 6.60 -6.43
N THR A 26 -9.41 7.80 -6.87
CA THR A 26 -8.46 8.74 -7.46
C THR A 26 -7.36 9.13 -6.47
N SER A 27 -7.70 9.38 -5.21
CA SER A 27 -6.71 9.72 -4.19
C SER A 27 -5.70 8.59 -3.96
N LYS A 28 -6.15 7.34 -3.92
CA LYS A 28 -5.29 6.18 -3.73
C LYS A 28 -4.46 5.85 -4.97
N THR A 29 -5.01 6.06 -6.15
CA THR A 29 -4.26 5.95 -7.42
C THR A 29 -3.15 7.01 -7.48
N ALA A 30 -3.44 8.24 -7.09
CA ALA A 30 -2.45 9.30 -7.02
C ALA A 30 -1.34 8.97 -6.00
N LEU A 31 -1.69 8.43 -4.83
CA LEU A 31 -0.73 7.95 -3.84
C LEU A 31 0.16 6.85 -4.41
N ASN A 32 -0.39 5.92 -5.18
CA ASN A 32 0.35 4.86 -5.84
C ASN A 32 1.35 5.43 -6.88
N ALA A 33 0.92 6.43 -7.67
CA ALA A 33 1.80 7.10 -8.63
C ALA A 33 2.97 7.82 -7.91
N ILE A 34 2.68 8.54 -6.84
CA ILE A 34 3.71 9.20 -6.01
C ILE A 34 4.67 8.16 -5.43
N THR A 35 4.16 7.04 -4.93
CA THR A 35 4.98 5.94 -4.39
C THR A 35 5.99 5.45 -5.42
N LYS A 36 5.56 5.24 -6.65
CA LYS A 36 6.46 4.79 -7.73
C LYS A 36 7.54 5.82 -8.03
N ASN A 37 7.18 7.09 -8.15
CA ASN A 37 8.13 8.16 -8.39
C ASN A 37 9.17 8.25 -7.27
N MET A 38 8.71 8.27 -6.01
CA MET A 38 9.59 8.31 -4.85
C MET A 38 10.52 7.09 -4.77
N ALA A 39 10.02 5.91 -5.12
CA ALA A 39 10.83 4.69 -5.12
C ALA A 39 12.02 4.79 -6.09
N ILE A 40 11.83 5.44 -7.22
CA ILE A 40 12.90 5.65 -8.21
C ILE A 40 13.88 6.72 -7.71
N ASP A 41 13.36 7.87 -7.31
CA ASP A 41 14.18 9.04 -6.97
C ASP A 41 14.96 8.83 -5.67
N LEU A 42 14.31 8.35 -4.61
CA LEU A 42 14.92 8.23 -3.30
C LEU A 42 15.84 7.02 -3.16
N LEU A 43 15.65 5.98 -3.96
CA LEU A 43 16.62 4.89 -3.98
C LEU A 43 17.97 5.36 -4.52
N LYS A 44 17.95 6.15 -5.60
CA LYS A 44 19.17 6.68 -6.22
C LYS A 44 19.88 7.70 -5.34
N SER A 45 19.15 8.65 -4.78
CA SER A 45 19.73 9.79 -4.06
C SER A 45 20.06 9.50 -2.60
N ASN A 46 19.26 8.70 -1.92
CA ASN A 46 19.28 8.55 -0.47
C ASN A 46 19.27 7.10 0.02
N ASN A 47 19.24 6.13 -0.88
CA ASN A 47 19.11 4.71 -0.55
C ASN A 47 17.90 4.43 0.35
N ILE A 48 16.76 5.08 0.07
CA ILE A 48 15.50 4.91 0.77
C ILE A 48 14.59 4.02 -0.08
N VAL A 49 14.06 2.97 0.53
CA VAL A 49 13.06 2.07 -0.06
C VAL A 49 11.66 2.67 0.13
N VAL A 50 10.87 2.72 -0.94
CA VAL A 50 9.50 3.24 -0.90
C VAL A 50 8.55 2.25 -1.56
N PHE A 51 7.47 1.90 -0.88
CA PHE A 51 6.45 1.01 -1.44
C PHE A 51 5.06 1.35 -0.90
N ALA A 52 4.03 0.83 -1.57
CA ALA A 52 2.64 0.98 -1.15
C ALA A 52 2.11 -0.36 -0.65
N ILE A 53 1.23 -0.31 0.36
CA ILE A 53 0.58 -1.48 0.92
C ILE A 53 -0.93 -1.31 0.93
N HIS A 54 -1.65 -2.36 0.58
CA HIS A 54 -3.09 -2.49 0.81
C HIS A 54 -3.29 -3.30 2.09
N PRO A 55 -3.82 -2.67 3.15
CA PRO A 55 -3.93 -3.33 4.45
C PRO A 55 -5.15 -4.26 4.58
N GLY A 56 -5.97 -4.38 3.55
CA GLY A 56 -7.23 -5.12 3.62
C GLY A 56 -8.33 -4.33 4.34
N GLU A 57 -9.38 -5.04 4.74
CA GLU A 57 -10.54 -4.48 5.42
C GLU A 57 -10.29 -4.34 6.92
N VAL A 58 -9.55 -3.32 7.30
CA VAL A 58 -9.17 -3.06 8.70
C VAL A 58 -10.32 -2.44 9.47
N LYS A 59 -10.62 -2.99 10.64
CA LYS A 59 -11.61 -2.44 11.56
C LYS A 59 -11.09 -1.13 12.17
N SER A 60 -11.84 -0.05 11.96
CA SER A 60 -11.47 1.29 12.41
C SER A 60 -12.73 2.15 12.58
N LYS A 61 -12.54 3.39 13.04
CA LYS A 61 -13.64 4.37 13.07
C LYS A 61 -14.21 4.63 11.67
N LEU A 62 -13.35 4.61 10.65
CA LEU A 62 -13.75 4.79 9.26
C LEU A 62 -14.47 3.56 8.70
N ASN A 63 -14.10 2.37 9.15
CA ASN A 63 -14.67 1.10 8.70
C ASN A 63 -14.99 0.19 9.90
N PRO A 64 -16.08 0.46 10.63
CA PRO A 64 -16.42 -0.32 11.84
C PRO A 64 -16.70 -1.80 11.55
N GLY A 65 -17.13 -2.12 10.33
CA GLY A 65 -17.42 -3.50 9.88
C GLY A 65 -16.21 -4.26 9.36
N GLY A 66 -15.02 -3.69 9.42
CA GLY A 66 -13.80 -4.35 8.94
C GLY A 66 -13.53 -5.67 9.69
N ALA A 67 -13.12 -6.71 8.95
CA ALA A 67 -12.87 -8.03 9.51
C ALA A 67 -11.53 -8.16 10.21
N LEU A 68 -10.54 -7.35 9.84
CA LEU A 68 -9.18 -7.41 10.36
C LEU A 68 -8.98 -6.39 11.47
N GLY A 69 -8.61 -6.85 12.67
CA GLY A 69 -8.27 -5.95 13.79
C GLY A 69 -7.03 -5.11 13.48
N ALA A 70 -7.00 -3.88 14.00
CA ALA A 70 -5.91 -2.94 13.74
C ALA A 70 -4.55 -3.46 14.24
N ASP A 71 -4.51 -4.09 15.41
CA ASP A 71 -3.28 -4.66 15.97
C ASP A 71 -2.72 -5.78 15.10
N LYS A 72 -3.59 -6.66 14.63
CA LYS A 72 -3.18 -7.74 13.71
C LYS A 72 -2.67 -7.19 12.39
N CYS A 73 -3.33 -6.18 11.85
CA CYS A 73 -2.90 -5.48 10.64
C CYS A 73 -1.49 -4.88 10.83
N ALA A 74 -1.28 -4.13 11.90
CA ALA A 74 0.00 -3.51 12.20
C ALA A 74 1.13 -4.55 12.32
N ASN A 75 0.87 -5.66 13.02
CA ASN A 75 1.84 -6.74 13.17
C ASN A 75 2.22 -7.36 11.82
N LEU A 76 1.26 -7.56 10.93
CA LEU A 76 1.52 -8.08 9.58
C LEU A 76 2.35 -7.11 8.74
N ILE A 77 2.09 -5.81 8.84
CA ILE A 77 2.89 -4.77 8.16
C ILE A 77 4.33 -4.81 8.66
N VAL A 78 4.54 -4.82 9.97
CA VAL A 78 5.88 -4.89 10.55
C VAL A 78 6.61 -6.16 10.13
N LYS A 79 5.94 -7.29 10.16
CA LYS A 79 6.50 -8.57 9.70
C LYS A 79 6.93 -8.53 8.24
N LEU A 80 6.11 -7.94 7.37
CA LEU A 80 6.41 -7.78 5.96
C LEU A 80 7.65 -6.90 5.75
N ILE A 81 7.73 -5.77 6.45
CA ILE A 81 8.87 -4.84 6.40
C ILE A 81 10.17 -5.54 6.82
N VAL A 82 10.13 -6.26 7.93
CA VAL A 82 11.31 -6.94 8.48
C VAL A 82 11.81 -8.05 7.54
N ASN A 83 10.87 -8.83 6.96
CA ASN A 83 11.23 -10.00 6.17
C ASN A 83 11.58 -9.69 4.71
N LYS A 84 10.96 -8.67 4.11
CA LYS A 84 11.08 -8.40 2.67
C LYS A 84 11.72 -7.07 2.32
N GLY A 85 11.70 -6.11 3.24
CA GLY A 85 12.41 -4.83 3.16
C GLY A 85 12.71 -4.32 1.76
N LYS A 86 13.97 -4.45 1.35
CA LYS A 86 14.51 -3.89 0.09
C LYS A 86 13.80 -4.42 -1.17
N ASP A 87 13.28 -5.64 -1.13
CA ASP A 87 12.61 -6.26 -2.28
C ASP A 87 11.28 -5.61 -2.62
N LEU A 88 10.76 -4.78 -1.71
CA LEU A 88 9.47 -4.10 -1.88
C LEU A 88 9.56 -2.76 -2.61
N ASN A 89 10.76 -2.27 -2.89
CA ASN A 89 10.91 -0.95 -3.52
C ASN A 89 10.14 -0.83 -4.83
N GLY A 90 9.31 0.19 -4.93
CA GLY A 90 8.50 0.47 -6.12
C GLY A 90 7.34 -0.50 -6.34
N LYS A 91 6.99 -1.29 -5.34
CA LYS A 91 5.89 -2.26 -5.42
C LYS A 91 4.63 -1.79 -4.72
N PHE A 92 3.52 -2.36 -5.12
CA PHE A 92 2.24 -2.26 -4.46
C PHE A 92 1.81 -3.67 -4.06
N VAL A 93 1.69 -3.92 -2.75
CA VAL A 93 1.49 -5.27 -2.22
C VAL A 93 0.38 -5.31 -1.17
N ASP A 94 -0.18 -6.50 -0.94
CA ASP A 94 -1.04 -6.76 0.21
C ASP A 94 -0.23 -7.22 1.45
N LEU A 95 -0.91 -7.53 2.54
CA LEU A 95 -0.29 -7.96 3.79
C LEU A 95 0.41 -9.32 3.69
N LEU A 96 0.10 -10.11 2.69
CA LEU A 96 0.69 -11.42 2.44
C LEU A 96 1.80 -11.37 1.38
N ASN A 97 2.24 -10.18 1.01
CA ASN A 97 3.24 -9.94 -0.04
C ASN A 97 2.79 -10.35 -1.44
N ASN A 98 1.49 -10.41 -1.69
CA ASN A 98 1.00 -10.56 -3.06
C ASN A 98 1.06 -9.22 -3.76
N GLU A 99 1.67 -9.18 -4.93
CA GLU A 99 1.77 -7.95 -5.71
C GLU A 99 0.42 -7.58 -6.32
N ILE A 100 0.04 -6.31 -6.17
CA ILE A 100 -1.19 -5.75 -6.73
C ILE A 100 -0.81 -4.91 -7.94
N PRO A 101 -1.46 -5.10 -9.09
CA PRO A 101 -1.21 -4.24 -10.25
C PRO A 101 -1.67 -2.81 -9.98
N TRP A 102 -0.93 -1.84 -10.52
CA TRP A 102 -1.28 -0.43 -10.39
C TRP A 102 -2.60 -0.11 -11.12
#